data_a029c48287512ac309bc3c8681c6047b
#
_entry.id   a029c48287512ac309bc3c8681c6047b
#
_cell.length_a   1.000
_cell.length_b   1.000
_cell.length_c   1.000
_cell.angle_alpha   90.00
_cell.angle_beta   90.00
_cell.angle_gamma   90.00
#
_symmetry.space_group_name_H-M   'P 1'
#
loop_
_entity.id
_entity.type
_entity.pdbx_description
1 polymer ?
#
loop_
_entity_poly.entity_id
_entity_poly.type
_entity_poly.pdbx_seq_one_letter_code
_entity_poly.pdbx_strand_id
1 'polypeptide(L)'
;MLSVCFVTAFTLRQEQKYEDVTITTDIYTVLYSQEYEQPLKLDYIVQCPDGGVSRKGLDFYGVDSVKTSNNNDYRNNVWDKGHLAPAADFNCSREMLKKTFSYLNCALQHEGLNRGPWRFLEEYERELALENDTVKVSVIVHFDNDTVLPTGAKIPSDFTKIIIVNNDTLTYKFPNKNVRGKKWEEFEVK
;
A
#
# COMPACT_ATOMS: atom_id res chain seq x y z
N MET A 1 -3.62 -67.01 3.74
CA MET A 1 -3.94 -65.73 3.03
C MET A 1 -3.88 -64.60 4.05
N LEU A 2 -2.78 -63.83 4.05
CA LEU A 2 -2.68 -62.63 4.90
C LEU A 2 -3.20 -61.45 4.11
N SER A 3 -4.28 -60.81 4.62
CA SER A 3 -4.82 -59.56 4.08
C SER A 3 -4.02 -58.38 4.66
N VAL A 4 -3.29 -57.70 3.80
CA VAL A 4 -2.54 -56.46 4.18
C VAL A 4 -3.51 -55.28 3.99
N CYS A 5 -3.95 -54.69 5.10
CA CYS A 5 -4.77 -53.48 5.09
C CYS A 5 -3.83 -52.27 4.90
N PHE A 6 -3.88 -51.63 3.74
CA PHE A 6 -3.23 -50.32 3.52
C PHE A 6 -4.04 -49.22 4.20
N VAL A 7 -3.54 -48.70 5.31
CA VAL A 7 -4.06 -47.46 5.92
C VAL A 7 -3.40 -46.29 5.22
N THR A 8 -4.13 -45.65 4.32
CA THR A 8 -3.72 -44.36 3.74
C THR A 8 -3.91 -43.27 4.79
N ALA A 9 -2.80 -42.81 5.35
CA ALA A 9 -2.81 -41.64 6.22
C ALA A 9 -3.10 -40.38 5.39
N PHE A 10 -4.32 -39.87 5.49
CA PHE A 10 -4.68 -38.54 5.00
C PHE A 10 -4.07 -37.50 5.94
N THR A 11 -2.94 -36.92 5.57
CA THR A 11 -2.35 -35.76 6.29
C THR A 11 -3.21 -34.55 5.96
N LEU A 12 -4.09 -34.16 6.86
CA LEU A 12 -4.79 -32.89 6.81
C LEU A 12 -3.70 -31.79 6.92
N ARG A 13 -3.40 -31.13 5.79
CA ARG A 13 -2.62 -29.89 5.81
C ARG A 13 -3.48 -28.88 6.56
N GLN A 14 -3.09 -28.52 7.79
CA GLN A 14 -3.63 -27.34 8.45
C GLN A 14 -3.23 -26.15 7.59
N GLU A 15 -4.22 -25.47 6.98
CA GLU A 15 -4.01 -24.18 6.36
C GLU A 15 -3.58 -23.22 7.46
N GLN A 16 -2.38 -22.70 7.36
CA GLN A 16 -1.87 -21.71 8.30
C GLN A 16 -2.68 -20.42 8.07
N LYS A 17 -3.60 -20.12 8.98
CA LYS A 17 -4.38 -18.90 8.96
C LYS A 17 -3.49 -17.74 9.42
N TYR A 18 -3.25 -16.80 8.54
CA TYR A 18 -2.54 -15.57 8.87
C TYR A 18 -3.53 -14.54 9.41
N GLU A 19 -3.19 -13.91 10.54
CA GLU A 19 -3.99 -12.82 11.11
C GLU A 19 -3.54 -11.47 10.55
N ASP A 20 -4.49 -10.52 10.45
CA ASP A 20 -4.17 -9.14 10.14
C ASP A 20 -3.41 -8.52 11.33
N VAL A 21 -2.44 -7.66 11.03
CA VAL A 21 -1.60 -7.03 12.04
C VAL A 21 -1.66 -5.50 11.93
N THR A 22 -1.72 -4.83 13.07
CA THR A 22 -1.57 -3.37 13.13
C THR A 22 -0.15 -3.03 13.56
N ILE A 23 0.53 -2.22 12.76
CA ILE A 23 1.90 -1.79 13.01
C ILE A 23 1.94 -0.27 13.00
N THR A 24 2.43 0.30 14.11
CA THR A 24 2.64 1.74 14.25
C THR A 24 4.13 2.03 14.20
N THR A 25 4.51 2.94 13.32
CA THR A 25 5.85 3.52 13.20
C THR A 25 5.81 4.99 13.59
N ASP A 26 6.90 5.68 13.52
CA ASP A 26 6.97 7.14 13.73
C ASP A 26 6.46 7.96 12.54
N ILE A 27 6.19 7.34 11.38
CA ILE A 27 5.74 8.03 10.16
C ILE A 27 4.35 7.59 9.68
N TYR A 28 3.89 6.40 10.02
CA TYR A 28 2.54 5.90 9.68
C TYR A 28 2.07 4.80 10.65
N THR A 29 0.77 4.58 10.68
CA THR A 29 0.14 3.39 11.24
C THR A 29 -0.53 2.61 10.11
N VAL A 30 -0.27 1.30 10.03
CA VAL A 30 -0.83 0.42 9.00
C VAL A 30 -1.55 -0.77 9.61
N LEU A 31 -2.75 -1.08 9.09
CA LEU A 31 -3.41 -2.37 9.23
C LEU A 31 -3.03 -3.19 7.98
N TYR A 32 -2.39 -4.33 8.17
CA TYR A 32 -1.83 -5.15 7.10
C TYR A 32 -2.38 -6.57 7.14
N SER A 33 -2.85 -7.06 6.00
CA SER A 33 -3.28 -8.46 5.85
C SER A 33 -2.12 -9.34 5.37
N GLN A 34 -1.71 -10.26 6.22
CA GLN A 34 -0.72 -11.27 5.88
C GLN A 34 -1.28 -12.34 4.93
N GLU A 35 -2.59 -12.54 4.91
CA GLU A 35 -3.28 -13.41 3.97
C GLU A 35 -3.23 -12.84 2.55
N TYR A 36 -3.52 -11.54 2.40
CA TYR A 36 -3.49 -10.83 1.11
C TYR A 36 -2.08 -10.38 0.71
N GLU A 37 -1.13 -10.38 1.65
CA GLU A 37 0.20 -9.79 1.49
C GLU A 37 0.11 -8.32 1.04
N GLN A 38 -0.88 -7.59 1.58
CA GLN A 38 -1.21 -6.22 1.20
C GLN A 38 -1.66 -5.39 2.42
N PRO A 39 -1.39 -4.07 2.44
CA PRO A 39 -2.02 -3.18 3.41
C PRO A 39 -3.53 -3.10 3.17
N LEU A 40 -4.31 -3.05 4.27
CA LEU A 40 -5.77 -2.83 4.24
C LEU A 40 -6.09 -1.35 4.48
N LYS A 41 -5.36 -0.72 5.38
CA LYS A 41 -5.49 0.71 5.71
C LYS A 41 -4.15 1.26 6.17
N LEU A 42 -3.86 2.50 5.79
CA LEU A 42 -2.70 3.21 6.28
C LEU A 42 -3.04 4.67 6.58
N ASP A 43 -2.64 5.13 7.76
CA ASP A 43 -2.85 6.49 8.24
C ASP A 43 -1.49 7.18 8.44
N TYR A 44 -1.35 8.42 7.96
CA TYR A 44 -0.14 9.23 8.13
C TYR A 44 -0.45 10.73 8.23
N ILE A 45 0.57 11.50 8.64
CA ILE A 45 0.59 12.96 8.58
C ILE A 45 1.71 13.37 7.63
N VAL A 46 1.46 14.28 6.72
CA VAL A 46 2.50 14.86 5.85
C VAL A 46 3.50 15.61 6.72
N GLN A 47 4.78 15.22 6.68
CA GLN A 47 5.80 15.77 7.59
C GLN A 47 6.85 16.65 6.89
N CYS A 48 7.08 16.42 5.61
CA CYS A 48 8.17 17.06 4.87
C CYS A 48 7.71 17.53 3.49
N PRO A 49 6.77 18.49 3.41
CA PRO A 49 6.19 18.89 2.10
C PRO A 49 7.23 19.52 1.15
N ASP A 50 8.31 20.09 1.69
CA ASP A 50 9.41 20.75 0.99
C ASP A 50 10.77 20.02 1.12
N GLY A 51 10.75 18.76 1.55
CA GLY A 51 11.95 17.95 1.70
C GLY A 51 12.66 17.69 0.37
N GLY A 52 13.99 17.44 0.43
CA GLY A 52 14.83 17.31 -0.76
C GLY A 52 15.79 16.11 -0.75
N VAL A 53 15.71 15.22 0.24
CA VAL A 53 16.61 14.06 0.33
C VAL A 53 16.31 13.07 -0.78
N SER A 54 17.37 12.71 -1.54
CA SER A 54 17.24 11.78 -2.67
C SER A 54 16.96 10.35 -2.23
N ARG A 55 16.02 9.69 -2.91
CA ARG A 55 15.71 8.26 -2.74
C ARG A 55 16.68 7.31 -3.48
N LYS A 56 17.71 7.84 -4.17
CA LYS A 56 18.66 7.03 -4.93
C LYS A 56 19.30 5.95 -4.05
N GLY A 57 19.27 4.70 -4.51
CA GLY A 57 19.83 3.54 -3.81
C GLY A 57 18.95 3.00 -2.66
N LEU A 58 17.70 3.48 -2.50
CA LEU A 58 16.70 2.81 -1.66
C LEU A 58 15.91 1.81 -2.50
N ASP A 59 15.62 0.67 -1.92
CA ASP A 59 14.69 -0.33 -2.44
C ASP A 59 13.79 -0.82 -1.30
N PHE A 60 12.66 -1.44 -1.67
CA PHE A 60 11.70 -1.95 -0.70
C PHE A 60 12.26 -3.15 0.08
N TYR A 61 11.90 -3.21 1.36
CA TYR A 61 12.31 -4.27 2.29
C TYR A 61 11.11 -4.83 3.04
N GLY A 62 11.19 -6.13 3.38
CA GLY A 62 10.24 -6.82 4.24
C GLY A 62 10.48 -6.55 5.72
N VAL A 63 9.52 -6.96 6.55
CA VAL A 63 9.63 -6.95 8.02
C VAL A 63 9.61 -8.40 8.48
N ASP A 64 10.64 -8.82 9.23
CA ASP A 64 10.91 -10.24 9.53
C ASP A 64 9.76 -11.01 10.19
N SER A 65 8.90 -10.35 10.93
CA SER A 65 7.75 -10.98 11.63
C SER A 65 6.44 -10.94 10.87
N VAL A 66 6.42 -10.38 9.67
CA VAL A 66 5.18 -10.16 8.87
C VAL A 66 5.34 -10.75 7.48
N LYS A 67 4.40 -11.59 7.09
CA LYS A 67 4.33 -12.09 5.72
C LYS A 67 3.86 -10.94 4.81
N THR A 68 4.79 -10.38 4.01
CA THR A 68 4.51 -9.26 3.10
C THR A 68 4.66 -9.67 1.64
N SER A 69 4.13 -8.85 0.71
CA SER A 69 4.56 -8.88 -0.69
C SER A 69 6.08 -8.71 -0.80
N ASN A 70 6.62 -9.04 -1.96
CA ASN A 70 8.06 -9.03 -2.21
C ASN A 70 8.36 -8.66 -3.67
N ASN A 71 9.63 -8.57 -4.04
CA ASN A 71 10.07 -8.17 -5.38
C ASN A 71 9.47 -9.01 -6.52
N ASN A 72 9.11 -10.28 -6.30
CA ASN A 72 8.59 -11.14 -7.36
C ASN A 72 7.16 -10.75 -7.77
N ASP A 73 6.39 -10.17 -6.85
CA ASP A 73 5.00 -9.73 -7.09
C ASP A 73 4.91 -8.59 -8.12
N TYR A 74 6.01 -7.87 -8.32
CA TYR A 74 6.09 -6.68 -9.17
C TYR A 74 6.89 -6.92 -10.46
N ARG A 75 7.24 -8.18 -10.78
CA ARG A 75 8.03 -8.50 -11.97
C ARG A 75 7.15 -8.88 -13.15
N ASN A 76 7.48 -8.35 -14.34
CA ASN A 76 6.86 -8.71 -15.60
C ASN A 76 5.33 -8.56 -15.63
N ASN A 77 4.82 -7.53 -14.96
CA ASN A 77 3.40 -7.19 -14.92
C ASN A 77 3.21 -5.66 -14.90
N VAL A 78 1.96 -5.22 -14.74
CA VAL A 78 1.57 -3.80 -14.79
C VAL A 78 1.53 -3.13 -13.41
N TRP A 79 1.91 -3.86 -12.35
CA TRP A 79 1.83 -3.39 -10.98
C TRP A 79 3.13 -2.71 -10.55
N ASP A 80 3.01 -1.46 -10.16
CA ASP A 80 4.08 -0.75 -9.48
C ASP A 80 4.08 -1.08 -7.99
N LYS A 81 5.23 -0.93 -7.35
CA LYS A 81 5.35 -0.83 -5.89
C LYS A 81 4.77 0.52 -5.46
N GLY A 82 3.43 0.59 -5.35
CA GLY A 82 2.71 1.82 -5.02
C GLY A 82 2.84 2.17 -3.55
N HIS A 83 3.47 3.31 -3.23
CA HIS A 83 3.48 3.83 -1.88
C HIS A 83 2.06 4.27 -1.47
N LEU A 84 1.64 3.97 -0.24
CA LEU A 84 0.44 4.56 0.36
C LEU A 84 0.78 5.88 1.07
N ALA A 85 1.82 5.89 1.92
CA ALA A 85 2.46 7.10 2.44
C ALA A 85 3.61 7.47 1.50
N PRO A 86 3.53 8.57 0.75
CA PRO A 86 4.47 8.91 -0.31
C PRO A 86 5.88 9.17 0.21
N ALA A 87 6.90 8.71 -0.51
CA ALA A 87 8.28 8.95 -0.15
C ALA A 87 8.62 10.45 -0.09
N ALA A 88 7.97 11.28 -0.91
CA ALA A 88 8.21 12.71 -0.95
C ALA A 88 7.66 13.46 0.29
N ASP A 89 6.70 12.87 1.01
CA ASP A 89 6.13 13.45 2.22
C ASP A 89 7.00 13.22 3.47
N PHE A 90 8.09 12.46 3.33
CA PHE A 90 8.98 12.03 4.42
C PHE A 90 10.47 12.20 4.09
N ASN A 91 10.82 13.05 3.13
CA ASN A 91 12.18 13.16 2.63
C ASN A 91 12.99 14.33 3.25
N CYS A 92 12.70 14.71 4.50
CA CYS A 92 13.54 15.62 5.29
C CYS A 92 14.86 14.95 5.74
N SER A 93 14.83 13.63 5.96
CA SER A 93 16.02 12.87 6.31
C SER A 93 16.07 11.53 5.58
N ARG A 94 17.28 10.98 5.45
CA ARG A 94 17.48 9.67 4.85
C ARG A 94 16.82 8.56 5.65
N GLU A 95 16.76 8.71 6.96
CA GLU A 95 16.14 7.74 7.87
C GLU A 95 14.63 7.68 7.68
N MET A 96 13.93 8.82 7.73
CA MET A 96 12.49 8.90 7.49
C MET A 96 12.14 8.37 6.10
N LEU A 97 12.85 8.86 5.07
CA LEU A 97 12.66 8.42 3.71
C LEU A 97 12.80 6.90 3.54
N LYS A 98 13.79 6.27 4.19
CA LYS A 98 13.98 4.81 4.14
C LYS A 98 12.77 4.06 4.69
N LYS A 99 12.11 4.55 5.74
CA LYS A 99 10.94 3.90 6.36
C LYS A 99 9.75 3.81 5.40
N THR A 100 9.62 4.73 4.44
CA THR A 100 8.56 4.65 3.42
C THR A 100 8.76 3.48 2.46
N PHE A 101 9.97 2.91 2.33
CA PHE A 101 10.28 1.79 1.45
C PHE A 101 10.04 0.42 2.10
N SER A 102 9.23 0.34 3.17
CA SER A 102 8.75 -0.94 3.69
C SER A 102 7.63 -1.51 2.81
N TYR A 103 7.60 -2.84 2.60
CA TYR A 103 6.45 -3.50 1.97
C TYR A 103 5.15 -3.35 2.76
N LEU A 104 5.19 -2.96 4.03
CA LEU A 104 4.01 -2.58 4.81
C LEU A 104 3.31 -1.33 4.24
N ASN A 105 4.07 -0.45 3.59
CA ASN A 105 3.62 0.79 2.95
C ASN A 105 3.45 0.63 1.43
N CYS A 106 3.43 -0.59 0.93
CA CYS A 106 3.48 -0.88 -0.51
C CYS A 106 2.27 -1.70 -0.94
N ALA A 107 1.54 -1.23 -1.93
CA ALA A 107 0.44 -1.98 -2.55
C ALA A 107 0.72 -2.29 -4.02
N LEU A 108 0.11 -3.38 -4.54
CA LEU A 108 0.04 -3.66 -5.97
C LEU A 108 -0.84 -2.61 -6.64
N GLN A 109 -0.23 -1.55 -7.17
CA GLN A 109 -0.94 -0.44 -7.78
C GLN A 109 -0.66 -0.38 -9.27
N HIS A 110 -1.71 -0.28 -10.09
CA HIS A 110 -1.55 -0.21 -11.55
C HIS A 110 -0.69 1.00 -11.94
N GLU A 111 0.30 0.80 -12.81
CA GLU A 111 1.26 1.84 -13.23
C GLU A 111 0.58 3.11 -13.78
N GLY A 112 -0.54 2.95 -14.49
CA GLY A 112 -1.32 4.07 -15.04
C GLY A 112 -2.04 4.89 -13.98
N LEU A 113 -2.35 4.31 -12.81
CA LEU A 113 -2.85 5.00 -11.63
C LEU A 113 -1.68 5.63 -10.86
N ASN A 114 -0.71 4.82 -10.45
CA ASN A 114 0.41 5.23 -9.59
C ASN A 114 1.22 6.39 -10.19
N ARG A 115 1.57 6.31 -11.47
CA ARG A 115 2.36 7.34 -12.18
C ARG A 115 1.51 8.48 -12.74
N GLY A 116 0.18 8.38 -12.60
CA GLY A 116 -0.82 9.32 -13.11
C GLY A 116 -1.52 10.10 -12.00
N PRO A 117 -2.86 10.01 -11.92
CA PRO A 117 -3.66 10.85 -11.01
C PRO A 117 -3.33 10.66 -9.53
N TRP A 118 -2.88 9.46 -9.11
CA TRP A 118 -2.44 9.21 -7.74
C TRP A 118 -1.26 10.10 -7.35
N ARG A 119 -0.21 10.14 -8.18
CA ARG A 119 0.98 11.00 -7.97
C ARG A 119 0.62 12.48 -7.92
N PHE A 120 -0.31 12.94 -8.76
CA PHE A 120 -0.73 14.34 -8.76
C PHE A 120 -1.52 14.71 -7.50
N LEU A 121 -2.33 13.78 -6.97
CA LEU A 121 -2.98 14.00 -5.67
C LEU A 121 -1.96 14.06 -4.53
N GLU A 122 -0.90 13.24 -4.56
CA GLU A 122 0.21 13.33 -3.60
C GLU A 122 0.97 14.67 -3.69
N GLU A 123 1.10 15.25 -4.89
CA GLU A 123 1.65 16.60 -5.07
C GLU A 123 0.73 17.64 -4.40
N TYR A 124 -0.57 17.53 -4.56
CA TYR A 124 -1.57 18.40 -3.92
C TYR A 124 -1.59 18.26 -2.38
N GLU A 125 -1.42 17.07 -1.84
CA GLU A 125 -1.28 16.85 -0.38
C GLU A 125 -0.12 17.68 0.19
N ARG A 126 1.01 17.73 -0.51
CA ARG A 126 2.16 18.54 -0.10
C ARG A 126 1.91 20.04 -0.23
N GLU A 127 1.22 20.48 -1.27
CA GLU A 127 0.80 21.88 -1.42
C GLU A 127 -0.08 22.29 -0.23
N LEU A 128 -1.07 21.46 0.15
CA LEU A 128 -1.88 21.70 1.33
C LEU A 128 -1.03 21.77 2.62
N ALA A 129 -0.02 20.94 2.75
CA ALA A 129 0.83 20.91 3.94
C ALA A 129 1.82 22.08 4.02
N LEU A 130 2.11 22.77 2.91
CA LEU A 130 2.86 24.03 2.92
C LEU A 130 2.02 25.20 3.42
N GLU A 131 0.70 25.13 3.25
CA GLU A 131 -0.24 26.21 3.58
C GLU A 131 -0.94 25.99 4.94
N ASN A 132 -0.84 24.79 5.50
CA ASN A 132 -1.58 24.40 6.72
C ASN A 132 -0.66 23.67 7.71
N ASP A 133 -0.94 23.83 9.00
CA ASP A 133 -0.14 23.24 10.07
C ASP A 133 -0.13 21.71 10.07
N THR A 134 -1.24 21.09 9.66
CA THR A 134 -1.40 19.64 9.69
C THR A 134 -2.30 19.14 8.55
N VAL A 135 -1.77 18.23 7.75
CA VAL A 135 -2.52 17.44 6.76
C VAL A 135 -2.45 15.98 7.15
N LYS A 136 -3.60 15.41 7.53
CA LYS A 136 -3.75 13.99 7.86
C LYS A 136 -4.30 13.25 6.66
N VAL A 137 -3.77 12.07 6.39
CA VAL A 137 -4.20 11.24 5.26
C VAL A 137 -4.48 9.82 5.72
N SER A 138 -5.62 9.29 5.29
CA SER A 138 -5.98 7.88 5.40
C SER A 138 -6.09 7.27 4.03
N VAL A 139 -5.47 6.12 3.81
CA VAL A 139 -5.64 5.32 2.60
C VAL A 139 -6.29 3.99 2.98
N ILE A 140 -7.44 3.68 2.36
CA ILE A 140 -8.14 2.41 2.51
C ILE A 140 -7.96 1.63 1.20
N VAL A 141 -7.54 0.39 1.32
CA VAL A 141 -7.32 -0.52 0.18
C VAL A 141 -8.46 -1.52 0.12
N HIS A 142 -9.16 -1.57 -1.01
CA HIS A 142 -10.33 -2.43 -1.20
C HIS A 142 -9.98 -3.68 -2.02
N PHE A 143 -10.67 -4.79 -1.72
CA PHE A 143 -10.46 -6.10 -2.33
C PHE A 143 -11.81 -6.74 -2.72
N ASP A 144 -12.60 -5.99 -3.51
CA ASP A 144 -13.93 -6.43 -3.96
C ASP A 144 -13.88 -7.52 -5.05
N ASN A 145 -12.68 -7.98 -5.40
CA ASN A 145 -12.46 -9.07 -6.34
C ASN A 145 -11.56 -10.15 -5.71
N ASP A 146 -11.56 -11.34 -6.30
CA ASP A 146 -10.74 -12.47 -5.86
C ASP A 146 -9.46 -12.65 -6.68
N THR A 147 -9.00 -11.58 -7.33
CA THR A 147 -7.81 -11.65 -8.19
C THR A 147 -6.53 -11.73 -7.33
N VAL A 148 -5.78 -12.79 -7.55
CA VAL A 148 -4.53 -13.09 -6.85
C VAL A 148 -3.43 -13.28 -7.87
N LEU A 149 -2.23 -12.79 -7.58
CA LEU A 149 -1.05 -13.09 -8.40
C LEU A 149 -0.64 -14.56 -8.24
N PRO A 150 0.05 -15.14 -9.23
CA PRO A 150 0.61 -16.50 -9.11
C PRO A 150 1.55 -16.67 -7.90
N THR A 151 2.10 -15.58 -7.38
CA THR A 151 2.97 -15.51 -6.20
C THR A 151 2.22 -15.56 -4.88
N GLY A 152 0.90 -15.29 -4.87
CA GLY A 152 0.02 -15.34 -3.70
C GLY A 152 -0.55 -13.99 -3.27
N ALA A 153 0.09 -12.87 -3.62
CA ALA A 153 -0.38 -11.55 -3.23
C ALA A 153 -1.72 -11.19 -3.92
N LYS A 154 -2.70 -10.72 -3.15
CA LYS A 154 -4.02 -10.30 -3.63
C LYS A 154 -3.95 -8.92 -4.28
N ILE A 155 -4.61 -8.75 -5.43
CA ILE A 155 -4.61 -7.50 -6.17
C ILE A 155 -5.76 -6.62 -5.67
N PRO A 156 -5.49 -5.37 -5.18
CA PRO A 156 -6.55 -4.44 -4.79
C PRO A 156 -7.48 -4.11 -5.95
N SER A 157 -8.79 -3.99 -5.68
CA SER A 157 -9.78 -3.51 -6.65
C SER A 157 -9.73 -2.00 -6.85
N ASP A 158 -9.57 -1.27 -5.76
CA ASP A 158 -9.54 0.20 -5.73
C ASP A 158 -8.93 0.73 -4.42
N PHE A 159 -8.71 2.04 -4.39
CA PHE A 159 -8.17 2.77 -3.24
C PHE A 159 -9.07 3.95 -2.90
N THR A 160 -9.40 4.13 -1.63
CA THR A 160 -9.99 5.35 -1.11
C THR A 160 -8.91 6.15 -0.38
N LYS A 161 -8.69 7.40 -0.77
CA LYS A 161 -7.79 8.33 -0.08
C LYS A 161 -8.61 9.45 0.54
N ILE A 162 -8.43 9.67 1.84
CA ILE A 162 -9.12 10.68 2.64
C ILE A 162 -8.07 11.65 3.15
N ILE A 163 -8.21 12.91 2.81
CA ILE A 163 -7.33 14.00 3.25
C ILE A 163 -8.11 14.88 4.21
N ILE A 164 -7.59 15.10 5.40
CA ILE A 164 -8.17 15.96 6.42
C ILE A 164 -7.22 17.12 6.65
N VAL A 165 -7.70 18.33 6.36
CA VAL A 165 -6.98 19.59 6.55
C VAL A 165 -7.89 20.59 7.22
N ASN A 166 -7.49 21.15 8.38
CA ASN A 166 -8.33 21.99 9.23
C ASN A 166 -9.60 21.24 9.64
N ASN A 167 -10.79 21.73 9.20
CA ASN A 167 -12.09 21.10 9.43
C ASN A 167 -12.66 20.44 8.16
N ASP A 168 -11.93 20.49 7.06
CA ASP A 168 -12.36 19.96 5.77
C ASP A 168 -11.90 18.51 5.58
N THR A 169 -12.74 17.71 4.95
CA THR A 169 -12.44 16.33 4.57
C THR A 169 -12.64 16.18 3.07
N LEU A 170 -11.57 15.86 2.38
CA LEU A 170 -11.56 15.55 0.95
C LEU A 170 -11.44 14.04 0.77
N THR A 171 -12.30 13.45 -0.06
CA THR A 171 -12.31 11.99 -0.28
C THR A 171 -12.20 11.70 -1.77
N TYR A 172 -11.31 10.79 -2.12
CA TYR A 172 -11.08 10.35 -3.51
C TYR A 172 -11.13 8.84 -3.58
N LYS A 173 -11.82 8.29 -4.60
CA LYS A 173 -11.86 6.85 -4.85
C LYS A 173 -11.31 6.51 -6.24
N PHE A 174 -10.20 5.78 -6.28
CA PHE A 174 -9.46 5.42 -7.49
C PHE A 174 -9.61 3.94 -7.82
N PRO A 175 -10.12 3.56 -8.99
CA PRO A 175 -10.08 2.17 -9.42
C PRO A 175 -8.63 1.75 -9.74
N ASN A 176 -8.24 0.56 -9.33
CA ASN A 176 -6.88 0.05 -9.54
C ASN A 176 -6.70 -0.47 -10.98
N LYS A 177 -6.72 0.42 -11.94
CA LYS A 177 -6.58 0.11 -13.37
C LYS A 177 -5.87 1.24 -14.12
N ASN A 178 -5.70 1.07 -15.44
CA ASN A 178 -5.14 2.14 -16.27
C ASN A 178 -6.11 3.33 -16.34
N VAL A 179 -5.74 4.41 -15.68
CA VAL A 179 -6.44 5.72 -15.68
C VAL A 179 -5.50 6.84 -16.09
N ARG A 180 -4.43 6.51 -16.82
CA ARG A 180 -3.46 7.50 -17.33
C ARG A 180 -4.16 8.57 -18.16
N GLY A 181 -3.85 9.85 -17.91
CA GLY A 181 -4.45 10.98 -18.58
C GLY A 181 -5.73 11.52 -17.92
N LYS A 182 -6.28 10.80 -16.94
CA LYS A 182 -7.32 11.34 -16.07
C LYS A 182 -6.74 12.36 -15.10
N LYS A 183 -7.55 13.35 -14.72
CA LYS A 183 -7.23 14.29 -13.64
C LYS A 183 -7.62 13.66 -12.30
N TRP A 184 -6.89 13.96 -11.23
CA TRP A 184 -7.18 13.41 -9.90
C TRP A 184 -8.51 13.93 -9.33
N GLU A 185 -8.95 15.14 -9.70
CA GLU A 185 -10.22 15.73 -9.30
C GLU A 185 -11.44 14.95 -9.85
N GLU A 186 -11.28 14.18 -10.93
CA GLU A 186 -12.34 13.32 -11.47
C GLU A 186 -12.70 12.15 -10.54
N PHE A 187 -11.89 11.88 -9.53
CA PHE A 187 -12.08 10.78 -8.58
C PHE A 187 -12.60 11.26 -7.22
N GLU A 188 -12.90 12.55 -7.07
CA GLU A 188 -13.48 13.10 -5.85
C GLU A 188 -14.87 12.51 -5.59
N VAL A 189 -15.10 12.07 -4.36
CA VAL A 189 -16.39 11.58 -3.87
C VAL A 189 -17.11 12.76 -3.22
N LYS A 190 -18.23 13.17 -3.80
CA LYS A 190 -19.07 14.27 -3.31
C LYS A 190 -20.13 13.79 -2.34
#